data_5d2fcba4eca7d20e36972f559dcfcc07
#
_entry.id   5d2fcba4eca7d20e36972f559dcfcc07
#
_cell.length_a   1.000
_cell.length_b   1.000
_cell.length_c   1.000
_cell.angle_alpha   90.00
_cell.angle_beta   90.00
_cell.angle_gamma   90.00
#
_symmetry.space_group_name_H-M   'P 1'
#
loop_
_entity.id
_entity.type
_entity.pdbx_description
1 polymer ?
#
loop_
_entity_poly.entity_id
_entity_poly.type
_entity_poly.pdbx_seq_one_letter_code
_entity_poly.pdbx_strand_id
1 'polypeptide(L)'
;MRRFLQFFIPTKSEPKNCLKVFLLAALVTTIVFAPFVICNRGIFLFYGDYNVQQIPFYQYCHEVVRSGGASWSWTTDLGANFVGSYSFYLLGSPFFWLTIPFPTSWVPYLMAPLFVLKFATAALTSYLFLRRFTRTPEMAI
;
A
#
# COMPACT_ATOMS: atom_id res chain seq x y z
N MET A 1 30.74 -10.01 16.24
CA MET A 1 30.63 -8.62 15.75
C MET A 1 30.76 -8.51 14.23
N ARG A 2 31.72 -9.09 13.51
CA ARG A 2 31.83 -9.05 12.04
C ARG A 2 30.61 -9.60 11.29
N ARG A 3 29.94 -10.67 11.77
CA ARG A 3 28.72 -11.23 11.14
C ARG A 3 27.50 -10.31 11.25
N PHE A 4 27.42 -9.51 12.31
CA PHE A 4 26.33 -8.56 12.49
C PHE A 4 26.44 -7.35 11.54
N LEU A 5 27.68 -6.88 11.31
CA LEU A 5 27.92 -5.79 10.36
C LEU A 5 27.72 -6.20 8.91
N GLN A 6 27.94 -7.48 8.55
CA GLN A 6 27.65 -8.00 7.21
C GLN A 6 26.15 -7.99 6.88
N PHE A 7 25.29 -7.97 7.89
CA PHE A 7 23.83 -7.87 7.69
C PHE A 7 23.43 -6.53 7.06
N PHE A 8 24.17 -5.46 7.32
CA PHE A 8 23.90 -4.12 6.78
C PHE A 8 24.61 -3.82 5.45
N ILE A 9 25.49 -4.71 5.00
CA ILE A 9 26.15 -4.52 3.70
C ILE A 9 25.14 -4.90 2.61
N PRO A 10 24.78 -3.97 1.68
CA PRO A 10 23.87 -4.27 0.59
C PRO A 10 24.49 -5.34 -0.31
N THR A 11 23.93 -6.53 -0.30
CA THR A 11 24.25 -7.55 -1.31
C THR A 11 23.84 -7.01 -2.67
N LYS A 12 24.76 -7.11 -3.65
CA LYS A 12 24.49 -6.71 -5.05
C LYS A 12 23.17 -7.32 -5.52
N SER A 13 22.11 -6.50 -5.60
CA SER A 13 20.84 -6.96 -6.15
C SER A 13 20.97 -6.98 -7.66
N GLU A 14 20.66 -8.10 -8.28
CA GLU A 14 20.47 -8.11 -9.72
C GLU A 14 19.15 -7.39 -10.03
N PRO A 15 19.20 -6.23 -10.72
CA PRO A 15 17.99 -5.42 -10.96
C PRO A 15 16.92 -6.21 -11.73
N LYS A 16 17.33 -7.18 -12.56
CA LYS A 16 16.44 -8.07 -13.30
C LYS A 16 15.57 -8.94 -12.39
N ASN A 17 16.13 -9.49 -11.30
CA ASN A 17 15.38 -10.33 -10.36
C ASN A 17 14.43 -9.49 -9.49
N CYS A 18 14.84 -8.30 -9.09
CA CYS A 18 13.97 -7.36 -8.39
C CYS A 18 12.74 -7.00 -9.24
N LEU A 19 12.95 -6.68 -10.52
CA LEU A 19 11.88 -6.37 -11.45
C LEU A 19 10.96 -7.58 -11.68
N LYS A 20 11.52 -8.78 -11.85
CA LYS A 20 10.74 -10.02 -12.00
C LYS A 20 9.81 -10.25 -10.81
N VAL A 21 10.33 -10.18 -9.58
CA VAL A 21 9.52 -10.38 -8.36
C VAL A 21 8.41 -9.35 -8.27
N PHE A 22 8.73 -8.09 -8.50
CA PHE A 22 7.74 -7.01 -8.48
C PHE A 22 6.63 -7.23 -9.52
N LEU A 23 6.99 -7.50 -10.77
CA LEU A 23 6.03 -7.70 -11.86
C LEU A 23 5.21 -8.98 -11.67
N LEU A 24 5.82 -10.06 -11.19
CA LEU A 24 5.11 -11.31 -10.91
C LEU A 24 4.07 -11.12 -9.80
N ALA A 25 4.46 -10.47 -8.70
CA ALA A 25 3.52 -10.17 -7.62
C ALA A 25 2.41 -9.21 -8.06
N ALA A 26 2.73 -8.20 -8.86
CA ALA A 26 1.73 -7.31 -9.43
C ALA A 26 0.74 -8.06 -10.35
N LEU A 27 1.24 -8.95 -11.20
CA LEU A 27 0.42 -9.78 -12.10
C LEU A 27 -0.51 -10.70 -11.30
N VAL A 28 0.03 -11.45 -10.35
CA VAL A 28 -0.76 -12.39 -9.52
C VAL A 28 -1.83 -11.62 -8.74
N THR A 29 -1.46 -10.52 -8.11
CA THR A 29 -2.42 -9.68 -7.35
C THR A 29 -3.51 -9.12 -8.26
N THR A 30 -3.14 -8.67 -9.47
CA THR A 30 -4.11 -8.18 -10.45
C THR A 30 -5.08 -9.27 -10.86
N ILE A 31 -4.61 -10.48 -11.17
CA ILE A 31 -5.47 -11.62 -11.54
C ILE A 31 -6.44 -11.97 -10.41
N VAL A 32 -5.96 -11.99 -9.16
CA VAL A 32 -6.79 -12.31 -7.99
C VAL A 32 -7.86 -11.25 -7.73
N PHE A 33 -7.53 -9.97 -7.89
CA PHE A 33 -8.46 -8.88 -7.59
C PHE A 33 -9.32 -8.42 -8.78
N ALA A 34 -8.93 -8.76 -10.01
CA ALA A 34 -9.67 -8.36 -11.21
C ALA A 34 -11.17 -8.72 -11.18
N PRO A 35 -11.60 -9.93 -10.73
CA PRO A 35 -13.02 -10.25 -10.66
C PRO A 35 -13.82 -9.27 -9.78
N PHE A 36 -13.27 -8.90 -8.62
CA PHE A 36 -13.93 -7.97 -7.69
C PHE A 36 -14.06 -6.56 -8.29
N VAL A 37 -13.03 -6.10 -8.99
CA VAL A 37 -13.02 -4.79 -9.64
C VAL A 37 -13.98 -4.75 -10.82
N ILE A 38 -13.99 -5.80 -11.65
CA ILE A 38 -14.86 -5.88 -12.83
C ILE A 38 -16.33 -5.95 -12.42
N CYS A 39 -16.68 -6.80 -11.45
CA CYS A 39 -18.06 -6.94 -10.95
C CYS A 39 -18.59 -5.66 -10.31
N ASN A 40 -17.72 -4.82 -9.75
CA ASN A 40 -18.07 -3.59 -9.06
C ASN A 40 -17.75 -2.31 -9.88
N ARG A 41 -17.77 -2.40 -11.21
CA ARG A 41 -17.62 -1.26 -12.13
C ARG A 41 -16.36 -0.43 -11.91
N GLY A 42 -15.25 -1.08 -11.61
CA GLY A 42 -13.95 -0.44 -11.43
C GLY A 42 -13.58 -0.12 -9.96
N ILE A 43 -14.50 -0.30 -9.02
CA ILE A 43 -14.23 -0.11 -7.59
C ILE A 43 -13.86 -1.46 -6.98
N PHE A 44 -12.75 -1.51 -6.23
CA PHE A 44 -12.41 -2.70 -5.47
C PHE A 44 -13.26 -2.75 -4.20
N LEU A 45 -14.33 -3.54 -4.24
CA LEU A 45 -15.12 -3.87 -3.06
C LEU A 45 -14.74 -5.25 -2.57
N PHE A 46 -14.44 -5.35 -1.30
CA PHE A 46 -14.16 -6.59 -0.60
C PHE A 46 -15.18 -6.74 0.53
N TYR A 47 -14.93 -7.58 1.52
CA TYR A 47 -15.88 -7.79 2.61
C TYR A 47 -15.49 -7.03 3.88
N GLY A 48 -16.48 -6.68 4.72
CA GLY A 48 -16.29 -6.13 6.07
C GLY A 48 -15.64 -4.75 6.09
N ASP A 49 -14.68 -4.58 6.98
CA ASP A 49 -14.03 -3.29 7.30
C ASP A 49 -13.38 -2.60 6.12
N TYR A 50 -13.02 -3.34 5.07
CA TYR A 50 -12.47 -2.72 3.88
C TYR A 50 -13.46 -1.76 3.22
N ASN A 51 -14.73 -2.16 3.08
CA ASN A 51 -15.76 -1.34 2.45
C ASN A 51 -16.25 -0.21 3.36
N VAL A 52 -16.41 -0.50 4.66
CA VAL A 52 -17.02 0.45 5.61
C VAL A 52 -16.02 1.39 6.26
N GLN A 53 -14.74 1.07 6.23
CA GLN A 53 -13.68 1.88 6.84
C GLN A 53 -12.64 2.34 5.81
N GLN A 54 -11.98 1.43 5.09
CA GLN A 54 -10.84 1.79 4.25
C GLN A 54 -11.22 2.78 3.14
N ILE A 55 -12.27 2.51 2.38
CA ILE A 55 -12.70 3.39 1.29
C ILE A 55 -13.18 4.74 1.80
N PRO A 56 -14.14 4.82 2.76
CA PRO A 56 -14.58 6.11 3.31
C PRO A 56 -13.46 6.90 3.98
N PHE A 57 -12.60 6.24 4.74
CA PHE A 57 -11.49 6.92 5.43
C PHE A 57 -10.47 7.48 4.44
N TYR A 58 -10.17 6.74 3.36
CA TYR A 58 -9.31 7.28 2.29
C TYR A 58 -9.90 8.52 1.64
N GLN A 59 -11.20 8.51 1.31
CA GLN A 59 -11.87 9.68 0.73
C GLN A 59 -11.89 10.86 1.71
N TYR A 60 -12.29 10.61 2.93
CA TYR A 60 -12.37 11.64 3.97
C TYR A 60 -10.98 12.25 4.26
N CYS A 61 -9.97 11.42 4.52
CA CYS A 61 -8.63 11.92 4.79
C CYS A 61 -8.02 12.65 3.59
N HIS A 62 -8.28 12.17 2.38
CA HIS A 62 -7.86 12.84 1.15
C HIS A 62 -8.45 14.26 1.04
N GLU A 63 -9.76 14.40 1.31
CA GLU A 63 -10.44 15.69 1.30
C GLU A 63 -9.89 16.62 2.39
N VAL A 64 -9.75 16.14 3.63
CA VAL A 64 -9.22 16.91 4.76
C VAL A 64 -7.79 17.39 4.50
N VAL A 65 -6.91 16.52 3.99
CA VAL A 65 -5.52 16.88 3.67
C VAL A 65 -5.48 17.95 2.58
N ARG A 66 -6.32 17.84 1.56
CA ARG A 66 -6.38 18.83 0.46
C ARG A 66 -6.97 20.17 0.87
N SER A 67 -7.91 20.17 1.80
CA SER A 67 -8.53 21.40 2.33
C SER A 67 -7.67 22.10 3.40
N GLY A 68 -6.61 21.44 3.89
CA GLY A 68 -5.77 21.97 4.96
C GLY A 68 -6.37 21.88 6.36
N GLY A 69 -7.44 21.11 6.54
CA GLY A 69 -8.20 21.00 7.79
C GLY A 69 -7.71 19.90 8.77
N ALA A 70 -6.45 19.52 8.73
CA ALA A 70 -5.91 18.35 9.44
C ALA A 70 -5.69 18.54 10.97
N SER A 71 -6.51 19.33 11.66
CA SER A 71 -6.37 19.55 13.11
C SER A 71 -7.44 18.81 13.92
N TRP A 72 -8.65 19.32 13.91
CA TRP A 72 -9.79 18.79 14.64
C TRP A 72 -10.91 18.41 13.69
N SER A 73 -11.47 17.21 13.85
CA SER A 73 -12.58 16.71 13.06
C SER A 73 -13.86 16.66 13.91
N TRP A 74 -14.85 17.44 13.52
CA TRP A 74 -16.18 17.39 14.13
C TRP A 74 -17.05 16.25 13.56
N THR A 75 -16.65 15.67 12.45
CA THR A 75 -17.35 14.58 11.75
C THR A 75 -16.83 13.20 12.13
N THR A 76 -15.76 13.12 12.95
CA THR A 76 -15.23 11.88 13.49
C THR A 76 -15.78 11.68 14.89
N ASP A 77 -16.60 10.66 15.09
CA ASP A 77 -17.31 10.37 16.34
C ASP A 77 -18.05 11.61 16.88
N LEU A 78 -17.78 12.04 18.10
CA LEU A 78 -18.32 13.25 18.72
C LEU A 78 -17.34 14.44 18.65
N GLY A 79 -16.39 14.38 17.76
CA GLY A 79 -15.27 15.32 17.63
C GLY A 79 -13.95 14.70 18.12
N ALA A 80 -12.96 14.62 17.23
CA ALA A 80 -11.68 14.00 17.53
C ALA A 80 -10.52 14.70 16.83
N ASN A 81 -9.30 14.49 17.35
CA ASN A 81 -8.10 14.91 16.67
C ASN A 81 -7.89 14.07 15.41
N PHE A 82 -7.90 14.73 14.25
CA PHE A 82 -7.78 14.07 12.95
C PHE A 82 -6.51 13.22 12.82
N VAL A 83 -5.36 13.78 13.19
CA VAL A 83 -4.08 13.05 13.11
C VAL A 83 -4.09 11.85 14.06
N GLY A 84 -4.56 12.01 15.30
CA GLY A 84 -4.65 10.93 16.26
C GLY A 84 -5.54 9.78 15.80
N SER A 85 -6.65 10.10 15.13
CA SER A 85 -7.62 9.09 14.68
C SER A 85 -7.18 8.35 13.42
N TYR A 86 -6.49 9.00 12.48
CA TYR A 86 -6.22 8.45 11.14
C TYR A 86 -4.75 8.21 10.80
N SER A 87 -3.80 8.60 11.67
CA SER A 87 -2.38 8.48 11.35
C SER A 87 -1.94 7.04 11.11
N PHE A 88 -2.38 6.10 11.92
CA PHE A 88 -1.99 4.70 11.77
C PHE A 88 -2.72 3.98 10.62
N TYR A 89 -3.92 4.42 10.26
CA TYR A 89 -4.66 3.86 9.14
C TYR A 89 -4.10 4.31 7.79
N LEU A 90 -3.79 5.61 7.66
CA LEU A 90 -3.63 6.25 6.35
C LEU A 90 -2.43 7.18 6.29
N LEU A 91 -2.32 8.16 7.21
CA LEU A 91 -1.34 9.24 7.10
C LEU A 91 0.10 8.75 7.19
N GLY A 92 0.34 7.64 7.93
CA GLY A 92 1.64 6.97 8.00
C GLY A 92 1.97 6.10 6.77
N SER A 93 1.03 5.91 5.83
CA SER A 93 1.21 5.06 4.67
C SER A 93 1.68 5.87 3.46
N PRO A 94 2.85 5.57 2.85
CA PRO A 94 3.29 6.25 1.64
C PRO A 94 2.31 6.09 0.48
N PHE A 95 1.54 5.01 0.45
CA PHE A 95 0.56 4.73 -0.60
C PHE A 95 -0.65 5.67 -0.52
N PHE A 96 -1.02 6.15 0.66
CA PHE A 96 -2.06 7.16 0.81
C PHE A 96 -1.65 8.46 0.10
N TRP A 97 -0.43 8.91 0.29
CA TRP A 97 0.06 10.15 -0.28
C TRP A 97 0.12 10.15 -1.81
N LEU A 98 0.17 8.97 -2.42
CA LEU A 98 0.05 8.82 -3.88
C LEU A 98 -1.34 9.18 -4.41
N THR A 99 -2.36 9.24 -3.56
CA THR A 99 -3.71 9.66 -3.98
C THR A 99 -3.87 11.16 -4.08
N ILE A 100 -3.11 11.94 -3.33
CA ILE A 100 -3.28 13.39 -3.17
C ILE A 100 -3.29 14.19 -4.48
N PRO A 101 -2.50 13.86 -5.52
CA PRO A 101 -2.55 14.57 -6.80
C PRO A 101 -3.87 14.41 -7.57
N PHE A 102 -4.68 13.41 -7.24
CA PHE A 102 -5.91 13.07 -7.96
C PHE A 102 -7.13 13.74 -7.31
N PRO A 103 -8.26 13.90 -8.05
CA PRO A 103 -9.52 14.35 -7.47
C PRO A 103 -10.06 13.34 -6.43
N THR A 104 -10.74 13.84 -5.38
CA THR A 104 -11.32 12.99 -4.32
C THR A 104 -12.30 11.94 -4.87
N SER A 105 -13.03 12.27 -5.94
CA SER A 105 -13.94 11.33 -6.61
C SER A 105 -13.25 10.10 -7.23
N TRP A 106 -11.95 10.19 -7.49
CA TRP A 106 -11.15 9.08 -8.05
C TRP A 106 -10.61 8.13 -6.98
N VAL A 107 -10.62 8.54 -5.72
CA VAL A 107 -10.04 7.75 -4.63
C VAL A 107 -10.55 6.31 -4.58
N PRO A 108 -11.86 6.01 -4.69
CA PRO A 108 -12.35 4.63 -4.70
C PRO A 108 -11.78 3.77 -5.83
N TYR A 109 -11.54 4.36 -7.00
CA TYR A 109 -10.94 3.67 -8.15
C TYR A 109 -9.44 3.47 -8.01
N LEU A 110 -8.74 4.35 -7.28
CA LEU A 110 -7.32 4.23 -7.00
C LEU A 110 -7.02 3.13 -5.98
N MET A 111 -8.01 2.67 -5.20
CA MET A 111 -7.81 1.65 -4.18
C MET A 111 -7.26 0.35 -4.74
N ALA A 112 -7.79 -0.14 -5.88
CA ALA A 112 -7.34 -1.38 -6.51
C ALA A 112 -5.87 -1.29 -6.98
N PRO A 113 -5.46 -0.31 -7.81
CA PRO A 113 -4.06 -0.19 -8.23
C PRO A 113 -3.10 0.05 -7.05
N LEU A 114 -3.53 0.77 -6.01
CA LEU A 114 -2.73 0.93 -4.79
C LEU A 114 -2.54 -0.39 -4.04
N PHE A 115 -3.54 -1.27 -4.03
CA PHE A 115 -3.42 -2.60 -3.45
C PHE A 115 -2.41 -3.45 -4.23
N VAL A 116 -2.51 -3.45 -5.55
CA VAL A 116 -1.51 -4.14 -6.40
C VAL A 116 -0.10 -3.62 -6.12
N LEU A 117 0.06 -2.31 -6.03
CA LEU A 117 1.35 -1.68 -5.72
C LEU A 117 1.86 -2.07 -4.32
N LYS A 118 0.99 -2.12 -3.30
CA LYS A 118 1.34 -2.57 -1.95
C LYS A 118 1.86 -4.00 -1.95
N PHE A 119 1.15 -4.93 -2.58
CA PHE A 119 1.58 -6.34 -2.65
C PHE A 119 2.87 -6.52 -3.45
N ALA A 120 3.00 -5.83 -4.58
CA ALA A 120 4.23 -5.87 -5.38
C ALA A 120 5.44 -5.33 -4.60
N THR A 121 5.25 -4.23 -3.85
CA THR A 121 6.30 -3.64 -3.00
C THR A 121 6.62 -4.56 -1.81
N ALA A 122 5.62 -5.17 -1.19
CA ALA A 122 5.81 -6.14 -0.12
C ALA A 122 6.60 -7.37 -0.59
N ALA A 123 6.26 -7.92 -1.76
CA ALA A 123 7.00 -9.03 -2.35
C ALA A 123 8.46 -8.66 -2.65
N LEU A 124 8.68 -7.46 -3.22
CA LEU A 124 10.02 -6.96 -3.50
C LEU A 124 10.86 -6.80 -2.22
N THR A 125 10.28 -6.20 -1.17
CA THR A 125 10.99 -6.02 0.11
C THR A 125 11.26 -7.34 0.80
N SER A 126 10.31 -8.29 0.75
CA SER A 126 10.50 -9.65 1.25
C SER A 126 11.62 -10.39 0.49
N TYR A 127 11.65 -10.30 -0.84
CA TYR A 127 12.72 -10.84 -1.66
C TYR A 127 14.08 -10.25 -1.28
N LEU A 128 14.18 -8.92 -1.18
CA LEU A 128 15.43 -8.24 -0.80
C LEU A 128 15.91 -8.65 0.59
N PHE A 129 15.01 -8.96 1.50
CA PHE A 129 15.34 -9.48 2.82
C PHE A 129 15.79 -10.94 2.75
N LEU A 130 14.98 -11.84 2.18
CA LEU A 130 15.20 -13.28 2.15
C LEU A 130 16.47 -13.67 1.38
N ARG A 131 16.78 -12.99 0.28
CA ARG A 131 18.00 -13.25 -0.49
C ARG A 131 19.31 -13.12 0.32
N ARG A 132 19.29 -12.47 1.48
CA ARG A 132 20.45 -12.38 2.38
C ARG A 132 20.75 -13.70 3.08
N PHE A 133 19.74 -14.56 3.18
CA PHE A 133 19.81 -15.84 3.88
C PHE A 133 19.87 -17.02 2.91
N THR A 134 19.58 -16.82 1.63
CA THR A 134 19.60 -17.88 0.61
C THR A 134 20.94 -17.96 -0.11
N ARG A 135 21.30 -19.18 -0.55
CA ARG A 135 22.56 -19.41 -1.28
C ARG A 135 22.51 -18.88 -2.71
N THR A 136 21.36 -18.98 -3.35
CA THR A 136 21.12 -18.49 -4.70
C THR A 136 19.94 -17.52 -4.73
N PRO A 137 19.94 -16.50 -5.62
CA PRO A 137 18.84 -15.55 -5.72
C PRO A 137 17.49 -16.19 -6.04
N GLU A 138 17.51 -17.29 -6.81
CA GLU A 138 16.32 -18.01 -7.23
C GLU A 138 15.59 -18.68 -6.06
N MET A 139 16.29 -19.03 -4.98
CA MET A 139 15.68 -19.61 -3.78
C MET A 139 14.90 -18.59 -2.94
N ALA A 140 14.99 -17.31 -3.26
CA ALA A 140 14.29 -16.23 -2.55
C ALA A 140 13.07 -15.71 -3.34
N ILE A 141 12.88 -16.17 -4.59
CA ILE A 141 11.74 -15.84 -5.44
C ILE A 141 10.60 -16.82 -5.18
#